data_2640aac51189089db90895a9e99c1cd4
#
_entry.id   2640aac51189089db90895a9e99c1cd4
#
_cell.length_a   1.000
_cell.length_b   1.000
_cell.length_c   1.000
_cell.angle_alpha   90.00
_cell.angle_beta   90.00
_cell.angle_gamma   90.00
#
_symmetry.space_group_name_H-M   'P 1'
#
loop_
_entity.id
_entity.type
_entity.pdbx_description
1 polymer ?
#
loop_
_entity_poly.entity_id
_entity_poly.type
_entity_poly.pdbx_seq_one_letter_code
_entity_poly.pdbx_strand_id
1 'polypeptide(L)'
;MTQTAALPARGVIEIGGEDRVTFLQGLVSNDVATAAPGKAVWTALLTPQGKWLADFFILADSGGLVEGNRLLLDCERAQMAMLIQRLSRFRLRSKVTVAARDDLGVFVAWDGLPPKADIAATMS
;
A
#
# COMPACT_ATOMS: atom_id res chain seq x y z
N MET A 1 -15.96 -18.96 -13.69
CA MET A 1 -16.44 -17.56 -13.64
C MET A 1 -15.78 -16.83 -12.49
N THR A 2 -15.21 -15.67 -12.74
CA THR A 2 -14.57 -14.87 -11.70
C THR A 2 -15.62 -14.28 -10.77
N GLN A 3 -15.40 -14.43 -9.47
CA GLN A 3 -16.22 -13.79 -8.45
C GLN A 3 -15.48 -12.54 -7.97
N THR A 4 -16.21 -11.47 -7.69
CA THR A 4 -15.63 -10.23 -7.16
C THR A 4 -16.48 -9.65 -6.04
N ALA A 5 -15.85 -8.94 -5.14
CA ALA A 5 -16.53 -8.20 -4.09
C ALA A 5 -15.78 -6.90 -3.80
N ALA A 6 -16.53 -5.83 -3.62
CA ALA A 6 -15.96 -4.56 -3.16
C ALA A 6 -15.63 -4.66 -1.67
N LEU A 7 -14.54 -4.03 -1.27
CA LEU A 7 -14.11 -3.96 0.12
C LEU A 7 -14.19 -2.50 0.61
N PRO A 8 -15.39 -2.01 0.95
CA PRO A 8 -15.57 -0.58 1.30
C PRO A 8 -14.86 -0.15 2.58
N ALA A 9 -14.51 -1.12 3.44
CA ALA A 9 -13.77 -0.84 4.66
C ALA A 9 -12.26 -0.69 4.42
N ARG A 10 -11.80 -0.91 3.18
CA ARG A 10 -10.40 -0.74 2.80
C ARG A 10 -10.22 0.59 2.09
N GLY A 11 -9.02 1.14 2.20
CA GLY A 11 -8.65 2.38 1.52
C GLY A 11 -7.22 2.30 1.02
N VAL A 12 -6.83 3.29 0.22
CA VAL A 12 -5.53 3.30 -0.46
C VAL A 12 -4.76 4.57 -0.11
N ILE A 13 -3.50 4.39 0.28
CA ILE A 13 -2.54 5.48 0.50
C ILE A 13 -1.44 5.34 -0.55
N GLU A 14 -1.07 6.46 -1.18
CA GLU A 14 0.02 6.49 -2.16
C GLU A 14 1.29 7.00 -1.51
N ILE A 15 2.39 6.27 -1.71
CA ILE A 15 3.73 6.68 -1.30
C ILE A 15 4.56 6.92 -2.56
N GLY A 16 4.95 8.17 -2.78
CA GLY A 16 5.76 8.55 -3.93
C GLY A 16 7.12 9.08 -3.51
N GLY A 17 7.99 9.35 -4.49
CA GLY A 17 9.30 9.91 -4.26
C GLY A 17 10.43 8.89 -4.38
N GLU A 18 11.64 9.38 -4.60
CA GLU A 18 12.79 8.50 -4.83
C GLU A 18 13.18 7.68 -3.61
N ASP A 19 12.88 8.17 -2.40
CA ASP A 19 13.24 7.48 -1.16
C ASP A 19 12.12 6.58 -0.62
N ARG A 20 11.06 6.33 -1.38
CA ARG A 20 9.86 5.62 -0.91
C ARG A 20 10.15 4.24 -0.34
N VAL A 21 11.01 3.46 -1.00
CA VAL A 21 11.33 2.10 -0.55
C VAL A 21 12.16 2.13 0.72
N THR A 22 13.24 2.91 0.73
CA THR A 22 14.12 3.04 1.89
C THR A 22 13.35 3.59 3.10
N PHE A 23 12.51 4.58 2.85
CA PHE A 23 11.68 5.20 3.89
C PHE A 23 10.76 4.18 4.56
N LEU A 24 9.96 3.45 3.78
CA LEU A 24 9.05 2.43 4.31
C LEU A 24 9.83 1.30 5.00
N GLN A 25 10.93 0.84 4.39
CA GLN A 25 11.70 -0.27 4.95
C GLN A 25 12.17 0.01 6.37
N GLY A 26 12.43 1.27 6.71
CA GLY A 26 12.81 1.65 8.06
C GLY A 26 11.68 1.59 9.08
N LEU A 27 10.44 1.46 8.65
CA LEU A 27 9.26 1.58 9.51
C LEU A 27 8.45 0.29 9.62
N VAL A 28 8.62 -0.66 8.71
CA VAL A 28 7.76 -1.84 8.61
C VAL A 28 8.52 -3.13 8.85
N SER A 29 7.77 -4.21 9.12
CA SER A 29 8.32 -5.49 9.56
C SER A 29 8.77 -6.40 8.43
N ASN A 30 8.33 -6.17 7.18
CA ASN A 30 8.64 -7.05 6.06
C ASN A 30 9.54 -6.34 5.05
N ASP A 31 10.06 -7.08 4.08
CA ASP A 31 10.95 -6.53 3.07
C ASP A 31 10.15 -5.84 1.96
N VAL A 32 10.17 -4.52 1.96
CA VAL A 32 9.46 -3.67 0.98
C VAL A 32 9.96 -3.94 -0.44
N ALA A 33 11.22 -4.25 -0.61
CA ALA A 33 11.82 -4.48 -1.93
C ALA A 33 11.25 -5.73 -2.64
N THR A 34 10.56 -6.61 -1.90
CA THR A 34 9.90 -7.77 -2.52
C THR A 34 8.57 -7.43 -3.17
N ALA A 35 8.01 -6.23 -2.92
CA ALA A 35 6.82 -5.78 -3.61
C ALA A 35 7.17 -5.51 -5.08
N ALA A 36 6.39 -6.09 -5.98
CA ALA A 36 6.61 -5.99 -7.42
C ALA A 36 5.26 -5.90 -8.13
N PRO A 37 5.20 -5.41 -9.37
CA PRO A 37 3.96 -5.43 -10.13
C PRO A 37 3.36 -6.83 -10.15
N GLY A 38 2.09 -6.94 -9.79
CA GLY A 38 1.38 -8.21 -9.70
C GLY A 38 1.57 -8.98 -8.39
N LYS A 39 2.40 -8.47 -7.46
CA LYS A 39 2.67 -9.15 -6.19
C LYS A 39 2.55 -8.17 -5.02
N ALA A 40 1.54 -8.35 -4.18
CA ALA A 40 1.38 -7.57 -2.95
C ALA A 40 2.16 -8.21 -1.81
N VAL A 41 2.69 -7.37 -0.92
CA VAL A 41 3.43 -7.80 0.27
C VAL A 41 2.71 -7.29 1.51
N TRP A 42 2.33 -8.21 2.38
CA TRP A 42 1.75 -7.84 3.68
C TRP A 42 2.86 -7.41 4.63
N THR A 43 2.59 -6.37 5.40
CA THR A 43 3.53 -5.90 6.42
C THR A 43 2.81 -5.19 7.56
N ALA A 44 3.52 -4.98 8.64
CA ALA A 44 3.03 -4.25 9.80
C ALA A 44 3.86 -3.00 10.04
N LEU A 45 3.19 -1.91 10.42
CA LEU A 45 3.84 -0.72 10.93
C LEU A 45 4.08 -0.89 12.41
N LEU A 46 5.32 -0.68 12.84
CA LEU A 46 5.72 -0.88 14.23
C LEU A 46 6.10 0.44 14.88
N THR A 47 5.95 0.51 16.20
CA THR A 47 6.53 1.60 16.99
C THR A 47 8.05 1.40 17.07
N PRO A 48 8.81 2.43 17.50
CA PRO A 48 10.25 2.27 17.77
C PRO A 48 10.56 1.17 18.79
N GLN A 49 9.60 0.85 19.68
CA GLN A 49 9.75 -0.22 20.66
C GLN A 49 9.37 -1.61 20.12
N GLY A 50 9.00 -1.69 18.83
CA GLY A 50 8.62 -2.93 18.20
C GLY A 50 7.17 -3.35 18.38
N LYS A 51 6.31 -2.47 18.87
CA LYS A 51 4.89 -2.78 19.03
C LYS A 51 4.12 -2.56 17.73
N TRP A 52 3.19 -3.46 17.46
CA TRP A 52 2.30 -3.39 16.30
C TRP A 52 1.36 -2.19 16.41
N LEU A 53 1.21 -1.43 15.34
CA LEU A 53 0.29 -0.31 15.22
C LEU A 53 -0.82 -0.58 14.21
N ALA A 54 -0.47 -1.08 13.05
CA ALA A 54 -1.38 -1.32 11.96
C ALA A 54 -0.74 -2.29 10.98
N ASP A 55 -1.55 -2.86 10.09
CA ASP A 55 -1.03 -3.66 8.98
C ASP A 55 -1.63 -3.19 7.66
N PHE A 56 -0.98 -3.54 6.58
CA PHE A 56 -1.42 -3.22 5.23
C PHE A 56 -0.69 -4.06 4.20
N PHE A 57 -1.23 -4.10 2.98
CA PHE A 57 -0.52 -4.66 1.84
C PHE A 57 0.18 -3.55 1.09
N ILE A 58 1.40 -3.82 0.63
CA ILE A 58 2.16 -2.94 -0.24
C ILE A 58 2.06 -3.45 -1.67
N LEU A 59 1.64 -2.57 -2.58
CA LEU A 59 1.58 -2.86 -4.00
C LEU A 59 2.52 -1.91 -4.74
N ALA A 60 3.32 -2.45 -5.65
CA ALA A 60 4.17 -1.65 -6.51
C ALA A 60 3.47 -1.44 -7.85
N ASP A 61 3.45 -0.20 -8.32
CA ASP A 61 2.91 0.14 -9.63
C ASP A 61 4.06 0.44 -10.58
N SER A 62 3.99 -0.14 -11.78
CA SER A 62 5.02 0.04 -12.82
C SER A 62 4.67 1.14 -13.82
N GLY A 63 3.81 2.09 -13.46
CA GLY A 63 3.47 3.22 -14.30
C GLY A 63 2.09 3.15 -14.95
N GLY A 64 1.19 2.35 -14.41
CA GLY A 64 -0.20 2.29 -14.86
C GLY A 64 -1.01 3.48 -14.37
N LEU A 65 -1.82 3.26 -13.34
CA LEU A 65 -2.68 4.28 -12.77
C LEU A 65 -1.91 5.41 -12.07
N VAL A 66 -0.78 5.08 -11.48
CA VAL A 66 0.03 5.99 -10.69
C VAL A 66 1.35 6.24 -11.42
N GLU A 67 1.63 7.48 -11.79
CA GLU A 67 2.85 7.82 -12.50
C GLU A 67 4.10 7.57 -11.65
N GLY A 68 5.13 7.01 -12.28
CA GLY A 68 6.49 7.04 -11.75
C GLY A 68 6.79 6.10 -10.60
N ASN A 69 6.51 4.81 -10.71
CA ASN A 69 6.99 3.81 -9.74
C ASN A 69 6.61 4.15 -8.30
N ARG A 70 5.35 4.40 -8.04
CA ARG A 70 4.86 4.69 -6.69
C ARG A 70 4.47 3.40 -5.99
N LEU A 71 4.40 3.46 -4.66
CA LEU A 71 3.86 2.38 -3.85
C LEU A 71 2.45 2.74 -3.43
N LEU A 72 1.58 1.73 -3.40
CA LEU A 72 0.23 1.87 -2.86
C LEU A 72 0.11 1.00 -1.62
N LEU A 73 -0.52 1.54 -0.59
CA LEU A 73 -0.80 0.80 0.63
C LEU A 73 -2.30 0.51 0.68
N ASP A 74 -2.65 -0.77 0.69
CA ASP A 74 -4.03 -1.22 0.91
C ASP A 74 -4.21 -1.46 2.40
N CYS A 75 -4.99 -0.62 3.06
CA CYS A 75 -5.15 -0.64 4.51
C CYS A 75 -6.61 -0.50 4.92
N GLU A 76 -6.89 -0.65 6.21
CA GLU A 76 -8.22 -0.35 6.73
C GLU A 76 -8.50 1.15 6.61
N ARG A 77 -9.66 1.48 6.02
CA ARG A 77 -10.06 2.87 5.81
C ARG A 77 -10.10 3.66 7.12
N ALA A 78 -10.53 3.02 8.20
CA ALA A 78 -10.58 3.65 9.52
C ALA A 78 -9.20 4.04 10.06
N GLN A 79 -8.13 3.44 9.55
CA GLN A 79 -6.77 3.71 9.99
C GLN A 79 -6.01 4.68 9.07
N MET A 80 -6.59 5.08 7.94
CA MET A 80 -5.90 5.90 6.95
C MET A 80 -5.38 7.22 7.53
N ALA A 81 -6.20 7.93 8.27
CA ALA A 81 -5.81 9.23 8.83
C ALA A 81 -4.62 9.09 9.79
N MET A 82 -4.64 8.08 10.65
CA MET A 82 -3.54 7.79 11.58
C MET A 82 -2.27 7.41 10.82
N LEU A 83 -2.39 6.54 9.81
CA LEU A 83 -1.24 6.10 9.02
C LEU A 83 -0.60 7.27 8.27
N ILE A 84 -1.40 8.11 7.61
CA ILE A 84 -0.91 9.27 6.88
C ILE A 84 -0.20 10.23 7.85
N GLN A 85 -0.76 10.48 9.00
CA GLN A 85 -0.17 11.35 10.00
C GLN A 85 1.18 10.81 10.49
N ARG A 86 1.24 9.51 10.80
CA ARG A 86 2.47 8.88 11.28
C ARG A 86 3.55 8.85 10.21
N LEU A 87 3.20 8.43 9.00
CA LEU A 87 4.16 8.38 7.90
C LEU A 87 4.67 9.77 7.53
N SER A 88 3.78 10.77 7.51
CA SER A 88 4.17 12.14 7.22
C SER A 88 5.12 12.72 8.28
N ARG A 89 4.98 12.30 9.52
CA ARG A 89 5.84 12.76 10.62
C ARG A 89 7.28 12.25 10.48
N PHE A 90 7.46 11.04 9.92
CA PHE A 90 8.79 10.43 9.78
C PHE A 90 9.51 10.81 8.49
N ARG A 91 8.87 11.54 7.57
CA ARG A 91 9.45 11.84 6.25
C ARG A 91 10.38 13.07 6.22
N LEU A 92 10.70 13.66 7.36
CA LEU A 92 11.34 14.99 7.47
C LEU A 92 12.58 15.20 6.58
N ARG A 93 13.37 14.15 6.32
CA ARG A 93 14.60 14.24 5.51
C ARG A 93 14.54 13.33 4.27
N SER A 94 13.42 12.68 4.04
CA SER A 94 13.26 11.76 2.93
C SER A 94 12.50 12.42 1.79
N LYS A 95 12.89 12.14 0.56
CA LYS A 95 12.18 12.60 -0.62
C LYS A 95 11.00 11.67 -0.88
N VAL A 96 9.94 11.88 -0.13
CA VAL A 96 8.76 11.03 -0.07
C VAL A 96 7.50 11.89 0.00
N THR A 97 6.46 11.47 -0.70
CA THR A 97 5.12 12.03 -0.58
C THR A 97 4.18 10.96 -0.04
N VAL A 98 3.23 11.37 0.79
CA VAL A 98 2.22 10.50 1.40
C VAL A 98 0.85 11.13 1.16
N ALA A 99 -0.04 10.43 0.49
CA ALA A 99 -1.35 10.98 0.14
C ALA A 99 -2.43 9.92 0.13
N ALA A 100 -3.63 10.27 0.58
CA ALA A 100 -4.81 9.44 0.42
C ALA A 100 -5.23 9.41 -1.05
N ARG A 101 -5.61 8.24 -1.55
CA ARG A 101 -6.16 8.05 -2.88
C ARG A 101 -7.64 7.66 -2.74
N ASP A 102 -8.48 8.65 -2.45
CA ASP A 102 -9.92 8.45 -2.28
C ASP A 102 -10.64 8.10 -3.58
N ASP A 103 -9.97 8.31 -4.71
CA ASP A 103 -10.45 7.94 -6.04
C ASP A 103 -10.27 6.44 -6.34
N LEU A 104 -9.56 5.69 -5.49
CA LEU A 104 -9.30 4.27 -5.68
C LEU A 104 -10.14 3.42 -4.73
N GLY A 105 -10.78 2.39 -5.26
CA GLY A 105 -11.47 1.38 -4.49
C GLY A 105 -10.66 0.08 -4.43
N VAL A 106 -10.93 -0.73 -3.41
CA VAL A 106 -10.30 -2.04 -3.23
C VAL A 106 -11.34 -3.12 -3.44
N PHE A 107 -10.99 -4.10 -4.27
CA PHE A 107 -11.84 -5.25 -4.58
C PHE A 107 -11.04 -6.53 -4.43
N VAL A 108 -11.70 -7.61 -4.06
CA VAL A 108 -11.13 -8.96 -4.08
C VAL A 108 -11.78 -9.76 -5.20
N ALA A 109 -10.98 -10.59 -5.87
CA ALA A 109 -11.45 -11.48 -6.91
C ALA A 109 -10.96 -12.90 -6.63
N TRP A 110 -11.81 -13.89 -6.93
CA TRP A 110 -11.49 -15.30 -6.75
C TRP A 110 -12.22 -16.16 -7.77
N ASP A 111 -11.91 -17.46 -7.80
CA ASP A 111 -12.50 -18.44 -8.75
C ASP A 111 -12.27 -18.10 -10.22
N GLY A 112 -11.10 -17.55 -10.55
CA GLY A 112 -10.75 -17.24 -11.92
C GLY A 112 -9.76 -16.10 -12.03
N LEU A 113 -9.51 -15.66 -13.24
CA LEU A 113 -8.65 -14.51 -13.48
C LEU A 113 -9.36 -13.25 -13.02
N PRO A 114 -8.63 -12.27 -12.44
CA PRO A 114 -9.25 -11.02 -12.04
C PRO A 114 -9.80 -10.28 -13.27
N PRO A 115 -10.90 -9.53 -13.11
CA PRO A 115 -11.38 -8.67 -14.18
C PRO A 115 -10.36 -7.57 -14.47
N LYS A 116 -10.53 -6.87 -15.59
CA LYS A 116 -9.69 -5.74 -15.91
C LYS A 116 -9.75 -4.72 -14.75
N ALA A 117 -8.60 -4.41 -14.20
CA ALA A 117 -8.46 -3.46 -13.09
C ALA A 117 -7.25 -2.58 -13.37
N ASP A 118 -7.22 -1.42 -12.72
CA ASP A 118 -6.08 -0.50 -12.86
C ASP A 118 -4.81 -1.12 -12.28
N ILE A 119 -4.94 -1.79 -11.14
CA ILE A 119 -3.84 -2.52 -10.51
C ILE A 119 -4.41 -3.84 -9.98
N ALA A 120 -3.73 -4.94 -10.30
CA ALA A 120 -4.07 -6.25 -9.77
C ALA A 120 -2.81 -6.89 -9.20
N ALA A 121 -2.94 -7.56 -8.06
CA ALA A 121 -1.83 -8.23 -7.41
C ALA A 121 -2.32 -9.47 -6.68
N THR A 122 -1.46 -10.47 -6.61
CA THR A 122 -1.70 -11.67 -5.81
C THR A 122 -1.25 -11.38 -4.37
N MET A 123 -2.13 -11.67 -3.43
CA MET A 123 -1.82 -11.57 -2.01
C MET A 123 -1.06 -12.81 -1.54
N SER A 124 -0.04 -12.57 -0.78
CA SER A 124 0.77 -13.65 -0.21
C SER A 124 1.01 -13.44 1.28
#